data_1394343f139497694326da4e40a2d87b
#
_entry.id   1394343f139497694326da4e40a2d87b
#
_cell.length_a   1.000
_cell.length_b   1.000
_cell.length_c   1.000
_cell.angle_alpha   90.00
_cell.angle_beta   90.00
_cell.angle_gamma   90.00
#
_symmetry.space_group_name_H-M   'P 1'
#
loop_
_entity.id
_entity.type
_entity.pdbx_description
1 polymer ?
#
loop_
_entity_poly.entity_id
_entity_poly.type
_entity_poly.pdbx_seq_one_letter_code
_entity_poly.pdbx_strand_id
1 'polypeptide(L)'
;MCIRDRGKASFVELQDSKGRIQVYITRDDICPEENKDMYNVVFKRLLDIGDFIGIEGVVFRTQMGEISVHAHKLTVLSKSIRPLPIVKYKDGVAYDKFDDPELRYRQRYVDLVVNDGVKDIFIKRNKVYTSMREFFNSRGYMEVETPVLQSIPGGAAARPFITHHNALDIPLYLRIANELYLKRLIVGGFEGVYEFSKNFRNEGMDRTHNPEFTCMEIYVSYKDYNWMMAFTEQMLEKICLDVNGTTEVQVGDNVISFKAPFARRTMTEAIKEFTGVDITGMDEAQLRAVCKELGVETDETMGKGKLIDEIFGEKCEGNYIQPTFITDYPIEMSPLCKRHRENPELTERFELMVNGKELCNAYSELNDPIDQLERFQEQLRLSEKGDDEAMFIDNDFVRALEYGMPPTSGM
;
A
#
# COMPACT_ATOMS: atom_id res chain seq x y z
N MET A 1 27.35 8.66 -15.52
CA MET A 1 28.74 8.57 -16.00
C MET A 1 29.57 9.70 -15.38
N CYS A 2 30.65 9.41 -14.66
CA CYS A 2 31.60 10.43 -14.20
C CYS A 2 32.89 10.24 -15.01
N ILE A 3 33.38 11.25 -15.72
CA ILE A 3 34.58 11.12 -16.55
C ILE A 3 35.77 11.80 -15.84
N ARG A 4 36.81 11.01 -15.54
CA ARG A 4 38.12 11.56 -15.13
C ARG A 4 39.09 11.38 -16.29
N ASP A 5 39.32 12.46 -17.05
CA ASP A 5 40.24 12.46 -18.21
C ASP A 5 41.69 12.64 -17.75
N ARG A 6 42.58 11.76 -18.22
CA ARG A 6 44.03 11.82 -18.05
C ARG A 6 44.74 11.73 -19.44
N GLY A 7 44.38 12.65 -20.35
CA GLY A 7 45.01 12.72 -21.66
C GLY A 7 44.54 11.62 -22.63
N LYS A 8 45.32 10.55 -22.84
CA LYS A 8 45.02 9.43 -23.75
C LYS A 8 44.19 8.32 -23.09
N ALA A 9 43.90 8.43 -21.77
CA ALA A 9 43.16 7.43 -21.03
C ALA A 9 42.10 8.13 -20.16
N SER A 10 40.93 7.50 -20.01
CA SER A 10 39.82 8.03 -19.24
C SER A 10 39.19 6.92 -18.43
N PHE A 11 38.60 7.30 -17.26
CA PHE A 11 37.76 6.43 -16.47
C PHE A 11 36.32 6.92 -16.55
N VAL A 12 35.39 6.00 -16.76
CA VAL A 12 33.93 6.23 -16.78
C VAL A 12 33.29 5.32 -15.77
N GLU A 13 32.27 5.80 -15.09
CA GLU A 13 31.39 4.97 -14.31
C GLU A 13 30.19 4.57 -15.17
N LEU A 14 29.99 3.26 -15.35
CA LEU A 14 28.86 2.66 -16.02
C LEU A 14 27.89 2.12 -14.98
N GLN A 15 26.60 2.42 -15.12
CA GLN A 15 25.55 1.98 -14.21
C GLN A 15 24.53 1.14 -14.98
N ASP A 16 24.19 -0.02 -14.44
CA ASP A 16 23.08 -0.85 -14.94
C ASP A 16 22.03 -1.14 -13.84
N SER A 17 21.17 -2.14 -14.07
CA SER A 17 20.15 -2.54 -13.11
C SER A 17 20.70 -3.21 -11.86
N LYS A 18 21.94 -3.69 -11.86
CA LYS A 18 22.57 -4.45 -10.76
C LYS A 18 23.58 -3.64 -9.97
N GLY A 19 24.08 -2.53 -10.53
CA GLY A 19 25.04 -1.70 -9.83
C GLY A 19 25.87 -0.82 -10.74
N ARG A 20 27.04 -0.44 -10.25
CA ARG A 20 27.99 0.43 -10.92
C ARG A 20 29.33 -0.27 -11.09
N ILE A 21 29.98 -0.02 -12.22
CA ILE A 21 31.32 -0.51 -12.47
C ILE A 21 32.14 0.57 -13.16
N GLN A 22 33.42 0.66 -12.79
CA GLN A 22 34.38 1.52 -13.46
C GLN A 22 34.79 0.92 -14.80
N VAL A 23 34.89 1.74 -15.84
CA VAL A 23 35.40 1.36 -17.16
C VAL A 23 36.62 2.21 -17.44
N TYR A 24 37.72 1.55 -17.75
CA TYR A 24 38.97 2.14 -18.25
C TYR A 24 38.97 2.14 -19.79
N ILE A 25 39.11 3.31 -20.35
CA ILE A 25 39.04 3.51 -21.81
C ILE A 25 40.30 4.22 -22.27
N THR A 26 41.03 3.60 -23.20
CA THR A 26 42.13 4.28 -23.90
C THR A 26 41.76 4.49 -25.36
N ARG A 27 42.38 5.53 -25.94
CA ARG A 27 42.13 5.87 -27.34
C ARG A 27 42.53 4.72 -28.26
N ASP A 28 43.69 4.13 -28.00
CA ASP A 28 44.31 3.17 -28.93
C ASP A 28 43.65 1.78 -28.81
N ASP A 29 43.06 1.45 -27.66
CA ASP A 29 42.35 0.19 -27.46
C ASP A 29 40.96 0.20 -28.13
N ILE A 30 40.18 1.30 -28.00
CA ILE A 30 38.86 1.38 -28.64
C ILE A 30 38.92 1.81 -30.12
N CYS A 31 40.05 2.30 -30.58
CA CYS A 31 40.29 2.70 -31.97
C CYS A 31 41.65 2.13 -32.42
N PRO A 32 41.77 0.84 -32.69
CA PRO A 32 43.04 0.23 -33.11
C PRO A 32 43.50 0.69 -34.51
N GLU A 33 42.56 1.12 -35.33
CA GLU A 33 42.82 1.61 -36.70
C GLU A 33 43.29 3.06 -36.72
N GLU A 34 43.61 3.60 -37.92
CA GLU A 34 44.04 5.00 -38.09
C GLU A 34 42.97 6.02 -37.69
N ASN A 35 41.68 5.70 -37.91
CA ASN A 35 40.58 6.54 -37.53
C ASN A 35 40.37 6.53 -36.00
N LYS A 36 40.61 7.66 -35.35
CA LYS A 36 40.45 7.86 -33.91
C LYS A 36 39.17 8.64 -33.53
N ASP A 37 38.21 8.76 -34.43
CA ASP A 37 37.00 9.59 -34.22
C ASP A 37 36.10 9.05 -33.09
N MET A 38 36.01 7.74 -32.90
CA MET A 38 35.25 7.16 -31.80
C MET A 38 35.75 7.69 -30.45
N TYR A 39 37.04 7.84 -30.24
CA TYR A 39 37.60 8.39 -29.02
C TYR A 39 37.62 9.94 -29.03
N ASN A 40 38.19 10.56 -30.09
CA ASN A 40 38.45 12.00 -30.06
C ASN A 40 37.19 12.86 -30.26
N VAL A 41 36.19 12.35 -30.98
CA VAL A 41 34.96 13.04 -31.31
C VAL A 41 33.81 12.48 -30.47
N VAL A 42 33.47 11.21 -30.67
CA VAL A 42 32.29 10.60 -30.03
C VAL A 42 32.46 10.58 -28.52
N PHE A 43 33.50 9.90 -28.02
CA PHE A 43 33.69 9.74 -26.57
C PHE A 43 33.98 11.07 -25.86
N LYS A 44 34.89 11.91 -26.41
CA LYS A 44 35.32 13.13 -25.70
C LYS A 44 34.39 14.35 -25.84
N ARG A 45 33.63 14.44 -26.94
CA ARG A 45 32.88 15.65 -27.27
C ARG A 45 31.38 15.46 -27.38
N LEU A 46 30.94 14.25 -27.71
CA LEU A 46 29.52 14.00 -27.98
C LEU A 46 28.82 13.17 -26.90
N LEU A 47 29.58 12.41 -26.10
CA LEU A 47 28.99 11.69 -24.97
C LEU A 47 28.76 12.58 -23.77
N ASP A 48 27.57 12.45 -23.20
CA ASP A 48 27.14 13.14 -21.99
C ASP A 48 26.75 12.16 -20.89
N ILE A 49 26.63 12.68 -19.68
CA ILE A 49 26.10 11.92 -18.55
C ILE A 49 24.62 11.61 -18.80
N GLY A 50 24.27 10.33 -18.76
CA GLY A 50 22.92 9.85 -19.07
C GLY A 50 22.84 9.12 -20.42
N ASP A 51 23.89 9.18 -21.26
CA ASP A 51 23.95 8.38 -22.47
C ASP A 51 24.05 6.88 -22.15
N PHE A 52 23.42 6.08 -23.00
CA PHE A 52 23.55 4.62 -22.95
C PHE A 52 24.66 4.15 -23.87
N ILE A 53 25.59 3.42 -23.29
CA ILE A 53 26.73 2.88 -24.02
C ILE A 53 26.89 1.39 -23.75
N GLY A 54 27.32 0.65 -24.77
CA GLY A 54 27.79 -0.73 -24.66
C GLY A 54 29.29 -0.78 -24.61
N ILE A 55 29.86 -1.60 -23.74
CA ILE A 55 31.30 -1.80 -23.57
C ILE A 55 31.60 -3.29 -23.73
N GLU A 56 32.55 -3.61 -24.64
CA GLU A 56 33.18 -4.92 -24.72
C GLU A 56 34.61 -4.80 -24.21
N GLY A 57 35.02 -5.67 -23.28
CA GLY A 57 36.35 -5.59 -22.69
C GLY A 57 36.62 -6.68 -21.67
N VAL A 58 37.74 -6.57 -20.98
CA VAL A 58 38.22 -7.54 -19.99
C VAL A 58 38.18 -6.95 -18.61
N VAL A 59 37.65 -7.72 -17.66
CA VAL A 59 37.66 -7.32 -16.24
C VAL A 59 39.06 -7.40 -15.68
N PHE A 60 39.50 -6.36 -14.98
CA PHE A 60 40.78 -6.30 -14.31
C PHE A 60 40.70 -5.56 -12.99
N ARG A 61 41.75 -5.63 -12.21
CA ARG A 61 41.88 -4.86 -10.97
C ARG A 61 42.91 -3.75 -11.18
N THR A 62 42.51 -2.53 -10.90
CA THR A 62 43.43 -1.37 -10.97
C THR A 62 44.51 -1.45 -9.89
N GLN A 63 45.55 -0.63 -10.01
CA GLN A 63 46.61 -0.54 -8.98
C GLN A 63 46.09 -0.11 -7.60
N MET A 64 44.95 0.60 -7.57
CA MET A 64 44.26 1.02 -6.33
C MET A 64 43.29 -0.03 -5.80
N GLY A 65 43.20 -1.22 -6.43
CA GLY A 65 42.35 -2.31 -6.00
C GLY A 65 40.93 -2.30 -6.57
N GLU A 66 40.54 -1.30 -7.39
CA GLU A 66 39.21 -1.17 -7.96
C GLU A 66 38.99 -2.18 -9.09
N ILE A 67 37.85 -2.89 -9.06
CA ILE A 67 37.44 -3.78 -10.14
C ILE A 67 36.88 -2.93 -11.29
N SER A 68 37.48 -3.09 -12.49
CA SER A 68 37.19 -2.27 -13.65
C SER A 68 37.13 -3.11 -14.92
N VAL A 69 36.45 -2.58 -15.92
CA VAL A 69 36.48 -3.15 -17.30
C VAL A 69 37.47 -2.36 -18.15
N HIS A 70 38.47 -3.02 -18.70
CA HIS A 70 39.33 -2.44 -19.72
C HIS A 70 38.61 -2.58 -21.07
N ALA A 71 38.14 -1.45 -21.60
CA ALA A 71 37.33 -1.41 -22.81
C ALA A 71 38.19 -1.64 -24.09
N HIS A 72 37.78 -2.56 -24.95
CA HIS A 72 38.30 -2.77 -26.28
C HIS A 72 37.36 -2.25 -27.36
N LYS A 73 36.06 -2.12 -27.04
CA LYS A 73 35.07 -1.56 -27.94
C LYS A 73 34.05 -0.74 -27.16
N LEU A 74 33.65 0.39 -27.72
CA LEU A 74 32.60 1.24 -27.25
C LEU A 74 31.55 1.43 -28.33
N THR A 75 30.29 1.26 -27.97
CA THR A 75 29.15 1.47 -28.86
C THR A 75 28.16 2.43 -28.20
N VAL A 76 27.77 3.48 -28.90
CA VAL A 76 26.68 4.36 -28.43
C VAL A 76 25.37 3.68 -28.78
N LEU A 77 24.58 3.35 -27.74
CA LEU A 77 23.31 2.66 -27.87
C LEU A 77 22.12 3.67 -27.94
N SER A 78 22.18 4.72 -27.12
CA SER A 78 21.18 5.78 -27.13
C SER A 78 21.76 7.08 -26.57
N LYS A 79 21.35 8.20 -27.15
CA LYS A 79 21.76 9.53 -26.72
C LYS A 79 20.72 10.16 -25.82
N SER A 80 21.15 10.63 -24.66
CA SER A 80 20.34 11.47 -23.78
C SER A 80 20.41 12.93 -24.25
N ILE A 81 19.28 13.54 -24.55
CA ILE A 81 19.21 14.96 -24.93
C ILE A 81 18.91 15.90 -23.76
N ARG A 82 18.63 15.32 -22.57
CA ARG A 82 18.45 16.06 -21.33
C ARG A 82 19.48 15.63 -20.30
N PRO A 83 20.21 16.55 -19.67
CA PRO A 83 21.16 16.21 -18.62
C PRO A 83 20.43 15.62 -17.41
N LEU A 84 21.00 14.54 -16.84
CA LEU A 84 20.52 14.04 -15.55
C LEU A 84 20.91 15.01 -14.43
N PRO A 85 20.02 15.27 -13.45
CA PRO A 85 20.32 16.05 -12.26
C PRO A 85 21.25 15.22 -11.35
N ILE A 86 22.55 15.38 -11.52
CA ILE A 86 23.55 14.70 -10.71
C ILE A 86 24.09 15.66 -9.68
N VAL A 87 24.09 15.22 -8.42
CA VAL A 87 24.61 16.02 -7.30
C VAL A 87 26.06 16.39 -7.56
N LYS A 88 26.35 17.70 -7.58
CA LYS A 88 27.68 18.26 -7.64
C LYS A 88 28.03 18.84 -6.29
N TYR A 89 29.27 18.65 -5.86
CA TYR A 89 29.76 19.26 -4.63
C TYR A 89 30.74 20.39 -4.96
N LYS A 90 30.49 21.56 -4.40
CA LYS A 90 31.41 22.70 -4.44
C LYS A 90 31.52 23.26 -3.03
N ASP A 91 32.73 23.36 -2.52
CA ASP A 91 33.04 23.85 -1.17
C ASP A 91 32.23 23.16 -0.04
N GLY A 92 32.00 21.84 -0.18
CA GLY A 92 31.22 21.03 0.76
C GLY A 92 29.68 21.17 0.62
N VAL A 93 29.20 22.01 -0.28
CA VAL A 93 27.77 22.22 -0.53
C VAL A 93 27.34 21.36 -1.73
N ALA A 94 26.24 20.64 -1.57
CA ALA A 94 25.63 19.85 -2.64
C ALA A 94 24.74 20.72 -3.51
N TYR A 95 24.92 20.65 -4.83
CA TYR A 95 24.12 21.33 -5.85
C TYR A 95 23.45 20.29 -6.74
N ASP A 96 22.37 20.71 -7.41
CA ASP A 96 21.61 19.88 -8.37
C ASP A 96 21.02 18.61 -7.75
N LYS A 97 20.70 18.62 -6.44
CA LYS A 97 19.95 17.53 -5.82
C LYS A 97 18.57 17.40 -6.44
N PHE A 98 18.17 16.15 -6.71
CA PHE A 98 16.80 15.82 -7.14
C PHE A 98 16.01 15.33 -5.92
N ASP A 99 15.66 16.26 -4.99
CA ASP A 99 15.05 15.96 -3.69
C ASP A 99 13.67 16.59 -3.50
N ASP A 100 13.23 17.49 -4.40
CA ASP A 100 11.88 18.03 -4.38
C ASP A 100 10.83 16.92 -4.50
N PRO A 101 9.91 16.77 -3.53
CA PRO A 101 8.96 15.65 -3.50
C PRO A 101 8.06 15.62 -4.74
N GLU A 102 7.54 16.75 -5.20
CA GLU A 102 6.66 16.81 -6.35
C GLU A 102 7.39 16.42 -7.64
N LEU A 103 8.58 16.93 -7.86
CA LEU A 103 9.40 16.55 -9.02
C LEU A 103 9.76 15.06 -8.99
N ARG A 104 10.09 14.50 -7.82
CA ARG A 104 10.37 13.07 -7.66
C ARG A 104 9.16 12.19 -8.00
N TYR A 105 7.95 12.62 -7.66
CA TYR A 105 6.73 11.90 -8.05
C TYR A 105 6.43 12.07 -9.54
N ARG A 106 6.51 13.27 -10.08
CA ARG A 106 6.23 13.54 -11.51
C ARG A 106 7.26 12.92 -12.44
N GLN A 107 8.53 12.91 -12.04
CA GLN A 107 9.64 12.36 -12.83
C GLN A 107 10.24 11.14 -12.14
N ARG A 108 9.39 10.17 -11.78
CA ARG A 108 9.83 8.93 -11.10
C ARG A 108 10.91 8.18 -11.85
N TYR A 109 10.92 8.24 -13.19
CA TYR A 109 11.97 7.67 -14.02
C TYR A 109 13.34 8.32 -13.80
N VAL A 110 13.40 9.61 -13.49
CA VAL A 110 14.65 10.30 -13.09
C VAL A 110 15.03 9.89 -11.68
N ASP A 111 14.08 9.96 -10.73
CA ASP A 111 14.28 9.58 -9.33
C ASP A 111 14.87 8.18 -9.18
N LEU A 112 14.39 7.22 -9.97
CA LEU A 112 14.89 5.83 -10.02
C LEU A 112 16.33 5.71 -10.52
N VAL A 113 16.81 6.67 -11.31
CA VAL A 113 18.18 6.67 -11.85
C VAL A 113 19.17 7.38 -10.95
N VAL A 114 18.76 8.52 -10.36
CA VAL A 114 19.70 9.43 -9.68
C VAL A 114 19.72 9.29 -8.16
N ASN A 115 18.65 8.77 -7.55
CA ASN A 115 18.56 8.59 -6.11
C ASN A 115 18.73 7.12 -5.72
N ASP A 116 19.80 6.85 -4.97
CA ASP A 116 20.08 5.52 -4.46
C ASP A 116 18.96 5.05 -3.49
N GLY A 117 18.67 3.75 -3.47
CA GLY A 117 17.67 3.14 -2.59
C GLY A 117 16.21 3.25 -3.09
N VAL A 118 15.90 4.14 -4.04
CA VAL A 118 14.53 4.28 -4.55
C VAL A 118 14.04 3.00 -5.23
N LYS A 119 14.88 2.34 -6.03
CA LYS A 119 14.54 1.06 -6.68
C LYS A 119 14.26 -0.04 -5.67
N ASP A 120 14.97 -0.05 -4.55
CA ASP A 120 14.85 -1.09 -3.52
C ASP A 120 13.46 -1.12 -2.89
N ILE A 121 12.80 0.05 -2.77
CA ILE A 121 11.43 0.17 -2.28
C ILE A 121 10.47 -0.61 -3.20
N PHE A 122 10.60 -0.43 -4.53
CA PHE A 122 9.75 -1.12 -5.50
C PHE A 122 10.06 -2.62 -5.58
N ILE A 123 11.34 -3.01 -5.44
CA ILE A 123 11.75 -4.41 -5.37
C ILE A 123 11.16 -5.07 -4.12
N LYS A 124 11.25 -4.41 -2.95
CA LYS A 124 10.64 -4.90 -1.71
C LYS A 124 9.12 -5.03 -1.84
N ARG A 125 8.45 -4.00 -2.40
CA ARG A 125 7.01 -4.06 -2.66
C ARG A 125 6.63 -5.27 -3.52
N ASN A 126 7.37 -5.53 -4.60
CA ASN A 126 7.12 -6.71 -5.44
C ASN A 126 7.31 -8.02 -4.68
N LYS A 127 8.32 -8.11 -3.80
CA LYS A 127 8.52 -9.28 -2.93
C LYS A 127 7.34 -9.48 -1.95
N VAL A 128 6.78 -8.41 -1.38
CA VAL A 128 5.57 -8.48 -0.54
C VAL A 128 4.43 -9.13 -1.32
N TYR A 129 4.12 -8.66 -2.54
CA TYR A 129 3.08 -9.26 -3.36
C TYR A 129 3.34 -10.74 -3.68
N THR A 130 4.57 -11.10 -4.00
CA THR A 130 4.95 -12.50 -4.27
C THR A 130 4.74 -13.36 -3.04
N SER A 131 5.22 -12.92 -1.87
CA SER A 131 5.08 -13.65 -0.61
C SER A 131 3.61 -13.85 -0.21
N MET A 132 2.77 -12.81 -0.37
CA MET A 132 1.32 -12.92 -0.11
C MET A 132 0.66 -13.94 -1.05
N ARG A 133 0.93 -13.86 -2.36
CA ARG A 133 0.40 -14.84 -3.32
C ARG A 133 0.82 -16.26 -3.02
N GLU A 134 2.08 -16.48 -2.68
CA GLU A 134 2.57 -17.80 -2.27
C GLU A 134 1.84 -18.31 -1.01
N PHE A 135 1.64 -17.41 -0.04
CA PHE A 135 0.92 -17.72 1.19
C PHE A 135 -0.53 -18.16 0.94
N PHE A 136 -1.26 -17.45 0.07
CA PHE A 136 -2.64 -17.75 -0.27
C PHE A 136 -2.76 -18.99 -1.17
N ASN A 137 -1.96 -19.05 -2.23
CA ASN A 137 -1.99 -20.17 -3.19
C ASN A 137 -1.61 -21.51 -2.53
N SER A 138 -0.66 -21.49 -1.58
CA SER A 138 -0.28 -22.71 -0.82
C SER A 138 -1.41 -23.25 0.06
N ARG A 139 -2.45 -22.45 0.32
CA ARG A 139 -3.66 -22.82 1.05
C ARG A 139 -4.84 -23.16 0.15
N GLY A 140 -4.64 -23.13 -1.17
CA GLY A 140 -5.66 -23.44 -2.16
C GLY A 140 -6.62 -22.27 -2.44
N TYR A 141 -6.33 -21.06 -2.00
CA TYR A 141 -7.16 -19.88 -2.30
C TYR A 141 -6.90 -19.38 -3.70
N MET A 142 -7.95 -18.89 -4.36
CA MET A 142 -7.91 -18.47 -5.77
C MET A 142 -7.78 -16.97 -5.90
N GLU A 143 -6.81 -16.50 -6.68
CA GLU A 143 -6.76 -15.10 -7.13
C GLU A 143 -7.84 -14.88 -8.19
N VAL A 144 -8.65 -13.85 -8.02
CA VAL A 144 -9.76 -13.51 -8.91
C VAL A 144 -9.69 -12.03 -9.33
N GLU A 145 -10.45 -11.67 -10.35
CA GLU A 145 -10.65 -10.29 -10.78
C GLU A 145 -12.15 -9.98 -10.81
N THR A 146 -12.54 -8.93 -10.10
CA THR A 146 -13.93 -8.45 -10.04
C THR A 146 -14.10 -7.13 -10.79
N PRO A 147 -15.33 -6.72 -11.16
CA PRO A 147 -15.56 -5.53 -11.97
C PRO A 147 -15.03 -4.23 -11.33
N VAL A 148 -14.26 -3.48 -12.11
CA VAL A 148 -13.83 -2.11 -11.75
C VAL A 148 -14.96 -1.10 -11.98
N LEU A 149 -15.69 -1.24 -13.08
CA LEU A 149 -16.88 -0.42 -13.39
C LEU A 149 -18.12 -1.09 -12.78
N GLN A 150 -18.78 -0.38 -11.90
CA GLN A 150 -19.94 -0.89 -11.16
C GLN A 150 -21.17 0.00 -11.42
N SER A 151 -22.35 -0.61 -11.44
CA SER A 151 -23.61 0.12 -11.53
C SER A 151 -24.03 0.72 -10.19
N ILE A 152 -23.61 0.11 -9.08
CA ILE A 152 -23.86 0.56 -7.72
C ILE A 152 -22.53 0.48 -6.97
N PRO A 153 -21.99 1.57 -6.43
CA PRO A 153 -20.80 1.53 -5.58
C PRO A 153 -21.17 1.00 -4.19
N GLY A 154 -20.33 0.15 -3.62
CA GLY A 154 -20.58 -0.42 -2.29
C GLY A 154 -19.34 -1.14 -1.74
N GLY A 155 -19.46 -1.66 -0.51
CA GLY A 155 -18.38 -2.35 0.18
C GLY A 155 -17.48 -1.46 1.03
N ALA A 156 -17.70 -0.15 1.03
CA ALA A 156 -17.01 0.80 1.89
C ALA A 156 -17.85 2.08 2.05
N ALA A 157 -17.55 2.86 3.08
CA ALA A 157 -18.03 4.23 3.21
C ALA A 157 -17.00 5.14 2.52
N ALA A 158 -17.29 5.61 1.32
CA ALA A 158 -16.40 6.46 0.52
C ALA A 158 -17.13 7.11 -0.66
N ARG A 159 -16.66 8.27 -1.09
CA ARG A 159 -17.21 8.96 -2.25
C ARG A 159 -16.67 8.36 -3.56
N PRO A 160 -17.54 7.89 -4.49
CA PRO A 160 -17.09 7.27 -5.75
C PRO A 160 -16.70 8.30 -6.81
N PHE A 161 -15.84 7.89 -7.76
CA PHE A 161 -15.73 8.55 -9.07
C PHE A 161 -16.86 8.07 -9.98
N ILE A 162 -17.51 9.00 -10.66
CA ILE A 162 -18.63 8.73 -11.59
C ILE A 162 -18.13 8.87 -13.02
N THR A 163 -18.49 7.92 -13.87
CA THR A 163 -18.25 7.96 -15.31
C THR A 163 -19.53 7.65 -16.08
N HIS A 164 -19.48 7.72 -17.41
CA HIS A 164 -20.65 7.51 -18.28
C HIS A 164 -20.37 6.46 -19.34
N HIS A 165 -21.27 5.48 -19.50
CA HIS A 165 -21.21 4.47 -20.56
C HIS A 165 -21.96 4.98 -21.78
N ASN A 166 -21.24 5.49 -22.78
CA ASN A 166 -21.83 6.18 -23.93
C ASN A 166 -22.85 5.34 -24.75
N ALA A 167 -22.53 4.05 -24.94
CA ALA A 167 -23.41 3.19 -25.77
C ALA A 167 -24.72 2.81 -25.09
N LEU A 168 -24.73 2.73 -23.76
CA LEU A 168 -25.92 2.39 -22.97
C LEU A 168 -26.60 3.61 -22.37
N ASP A 169 -25.96 4.78 -22.46
CA ASP A 169 -26.43 6.06 -21.88
C ASP A 169 -26.76 5.95 -20.37
N ILE A 170 -25.86 5.31 -19.62
CA ILE A 170 -26.01 5.11 -18.17
C ILE A 170 -24.79 5.60 -17.40
N PRO A 171 -24.96 6.09 -16.17
CA PRO A 171 -23.83 6.33 -15.25
C PRO A 171 -23.24 5.00 -14.78
N LEU A 172 -21.94 4.98 -14.61
CA LEU A 172 -21.19 3.92 -13.94
C LEU A 172 -20.24 4.53 -12.92
N TYR A 173 -19.84 3.73 -11.96
CA TYR A 173 -18.96 4.14 -10.86
C TYR A 173 -17.67 3.34 -10.91
N LEU A 174 -16.54 3.99 -10.66
CA LEU A 174 -15.32 3.28 -10.33
C LEU A 174 -15.46 2.70 -8.93
N ARG A 175 -15.10 1.43 -8.73
CA ARG A 175 -15.27 0.73 -7.47
C ARG A 175 -14.51 1.43 -6.32
N ILE A 176 -15.16 1.54 -5.18
CA ILE A 176 -14.56 2.02 -3.93
C ILE A 176 -14.02 0.86 -3.08
N ALA A 177 -14.55 -0.35 -3.29
CA ALA A 177 -14.14 -1.63 -2.71
C ALA A 177 -14.56 -2.78 -3.64
N ASN A 178 -14.01 -3.95 -3.46
CA ASN A 178 -14.35 -5.18 -4.19
C ASN A 178 -15.08 -6.22 -3.32
N GLU A 179 -15.32 -5.93 -2.05
CA GLU A 179 -15.91 -6.77 -1.03
C GLU A 179 -17.20 -7.49 -1.48
N LEU A 180 -18.21 -6.73 -1.92
CA LEU A 180 -19.52 -7.30 -2.26
C LEU A 180 -19.46 -8.31 -3.44
N TYR A 181 -18.50 -8.12 -4.35
CA TYR A 181 -18.27 -9.05 -5.44
C TYR A 181 -17.52 -10.30 -4.99
N LEU A 182 -16.54 -10.18 -4.09
CA LEU A 182 -15.82 -11.32 -3.53
C LEU A 182 -16.74 -12.20 -2.68
N LYS A 183 -17.63 -11.60 -1.88
CA LYS A 183 -18.66 -12.32 -1.14
C LYS A 183 -19.62 -13.10 -2.05
N ARG A 184 -20.00 -12.56 -3.22
CA ARG A 184 -20.81 -13.29 -4.22
C ARG A 184 -20.09 -14.53 -4.75
N LEU A 185 -18.76 -14.53 -4.85
CA LEU A 185 -17.99 -15.71 -5.23
C LEU A 185 -18.01 -16.77 -4.13
N ILE A 186 -18.03 -16.37 -2.85
CA ILE A 186 -18.22 -17.28 -1.73
C ILE A 186 -19.62 -17.91 -1.77
N VAL A 187 -20.68 -17.12 -2.06
CA VAL A 187 -22.02 -17.66 -2.31
C VAL A 187 -22.01 -18.65 -3.48
N GLY A 188 -21.19 -18.41 -4.51
CA GLY A 188 -20.98 -19.28 -5.65
C GLY A 188 -20.23 -20.58 -5.35
N GLY A 189 -19.76 -20.79 -4.09
CA GLY A 189 -19.16 -22.03 -3.62
C GLY A 189 -17.63 -22.08 -3.61
N PHE A 190 -16.94 -20.96 -3.82
CA PHE A 190 -15.50 -20.92 -3.61
C PHE A 190 -15.17 -20.96 -2.10
N GLU A 191 -14.20 -21.78 -1.70
CA GLU A 191 -13.79 -21.88 -0.29
C GLU A 191 -12.93 -20.69 0.17
N GLY A 192 -12.16 -20.11 -0.76
CA GLY A 192 -11.33 -18.93 -0.48
C GLY A 192 -10.96 -18.21 -1.77
N VAL A 193 -11.20 -16.91 -1.81
CA VAL A 193 -10.88 -16.05 -2.94
C VAL A 193 -10.14 -14.80 -2.44
N TYR A 194 -9.22 -14.29 -3.26
CA TYR A 194 -8.53 -13.03 -2.97
C TYR A 194 -8.31 -12.22 -4.24
N GLU A 195 -8.16 -10.92 -4.08
CA GLU A 195 -7.89 -9.99 -5.18
C GLU A 195 -6.89 -8.92 -4.75
N PHE A 196 -5.88 -8.66 -5.58
CA PHE A 196 -5.10 -7.43 -5.52
C PHE A 196 -5.75 -6.41 -6.43
N SER A 197 -6.56 -5.54 -5.87
CA SER A 197 -7.43 -4.64 -6.60
C SER A 197 -6.91 -3.20 -6.62
N LYS A 198 -7.27 -2.47 -7.69
CA LYS A 198 -7.26 -1.02 -7.69
C LYS A 198 -8.64 -0.53 -7.26
N ASN A 199 -8.68 0.22 -6.16
CA ASN A 199 -9.87 0.88 -5.67
C ASN A 199 -9.72 2.40 -5.80
N PHE A 200 -10.85 3.10 -5.91
CA PHE A 200 -10.91 4.51 -6.25
C PHE A 200 -11.83 5.23 -5.28
N ARG A 201 -11.30 6.21 -4.54
CA ARG A 201 -12.06 7.06 -3.62
C ARG A 201 -11.84 8.52 -3.97
N ASN A 202 -12.93 9.23 -4.24
CA ASN A 202 -12.90 10.64 -4.68
C ASN A 202 -12.80 11.57 -3.47
N GLU A 203 -11.70 11.47 -2.76
CA GLU A 203 -11.40 12.15 -1.51
C GLU A 203 -10.09 12.92 -1.59
N GLY A 204 -9.68 13.54 -0.49
CA GLY A 204 -8.43 14.26 -0.37
C GLY A 204 -7.19 13.37 -0.62
N MET A 205 -6.06 14.01 -0.89
CA MET A 205 -4.79 13.33 -1.13
C MET A 205 -3.74 13.83 -0.13
N ASP A 206 -3.07 12.90 0.54
CA ASP A 206 -1.97 13.19 1.44
C ASP A 206 -0.82 12.16 1.29
N ARG A 207 0.05 12.04 2.29
CA ARG A 207 1.20 11.10 2.25
C ARG A 207 0.79 9.64 2.36
N THR A 208 -0.41 9.34 2.86
CA THR A 208 -0.93 7.99 3.14
C THR A 208 -2.19 7.67 2.36
N HIS A 209 -2.89 8.69 1.86
CA HIS A 209 -4.12 8.55 1.09
C HIS A 209 -3.91 9.03 -0.34
N ASN A 210 -4.36 8.22 -1.30
CA ASN A 210 -4.35 8.55 -2.72
C ASN A 210 -5.71 8.13 -3.33
N PRO A 211 -6.31 8.93 -4.19
CA PRO A 211 -7.61 8.61 -4.82
C PRO A 211 -7.65 7.28 -5.57
N GLU A 212 -6.51 6.82 -6.07
CA GLU A 212 -6.30 5.48 -6.62
C GLU A 212 -5.28 4.74 -5.77
N PHE A 213 -5.65 3.61 -5.20
CA PHE A 213 -4.76 2.81 -4.36
C PHE A 213 -4.91 1.32 -4.62
N THR A 214 -3.92 0.55 -4.21
CA THR A 214 -3.99 -0.92 -4.28
C THR A 214 -4.41 -1.45 -2.93
N CYS A 215 -5.50 -2.22 -2.91
CA CYS A 215 -5.96 -3.00 -1.78
C CYS A 215 -5.78 -4.49 -2.08
N MET A 216 -5.48 -5.29 -1.07
CA MET A 216 -5.60 -6.73 -1.13
C MET A 216 -6.76 -7.13 -0.23
N GLU A 217 -7.74 -7.84 -0.78
CA GLU A 217 -8.84 -8.41 -0.01
C GLU A 217 -8.87 -9.93 -0.18
N ILE A 218 -9.22 -10.64 0.90
CA ILE A 218 -9.36 -12.09 0.94
C ILE A 218 -10.59 -12.48 1.75
N TYR A 219 -11.35 -13.45 1.25
CA TYR A 219 -12.54 -14.01 1.91
C TYR A 219 -12.42 -15.51 1.97
N VAL A 220 -12.62 -16.09 3.16
CA VAL A 220 -12.45 -17.53 3.41
C VAL A 220 -13.69 -18.07 4.14
N SER A 221 -14.36 -19.04 3.51
CA SER A 221 -15.53 -19.71 4.07
C SER A 221 -15.21 -20.60 5.27
N TYR A 222 -16.19 -20.80 6.15
CA TYR A 222 -16.11 -21.59 7.38
C TYR A 222 -15.04 -21.09 8.36
N LYS A 223 -14.77 -19.77 8.34
CA LYS A 223 -13.85 -19.09 9.23
C LYS A 223 -14.54 -17.92 9.91
N ASP A 224 -13.96 -17.48 11.03
CA ASP A 224 -14.37 -16.31 11.78
C ASP A 224 -13.19 -15.33 12.01
N TYR A 225 -13.47 -14.21 12.62
CA TYR A 225 -12.47 -13.17 12.87
C TYR A 225 -11.33 -13.63 13.78
N ASN A 226 -11.56 -14.58 14.69
CA ASN A 226 -10.49 -15.14 15.53
C ASN A 226 -9.49 -15.93 14.70
N TRP A 227 -9.99 -16.75 13.77
CA TRP A 227 -9.15 -17.44 12.80
C TRP A 227 -8.39 -16.44 11.91
N MET A 228 -9.06 -15.37 11.48
CA MET A 228 -8.47 -14.36 10.62
C MET A 228 -7.34 -13.60 11.33
N MET A 229 -7.45 -13.33 12.64
CA MET A 229 -6.33 -12.76 13.41
C MET A 229 -5.08 -13.67 13.35
N ALA A 230 -5.25 -14.97 13.61
CA ALA A 230 -4.14 -15.93 13.55
C ALA A 230 -3.58 -16.10 12.12
N PHE A 231 -4.44 -16.01 11.12
CA PHE A 231 -4.06 -16.03 9.71
C PHE A 231 -3.22 -14.80 9.34
N THR A 232 -3.63 -13.62 9.78
CA THR A 232 -2.93 -12.35 9.57
C THR A 232 -1.55 -12.36 10.23
N GLU A 233 -1.45 -12.86 11.46
CA GLU A 233 -0.18 -13.06 12.16
C GLU A 233 0.80 -13.88 11.33
N GLN A 234 0.36 -15.07 10.87
CA GLN A 234 1.18 -15.99 10.06
C GLN A 234 1.60 -15.36 8.72
N MET A 235 0.69 -14.64 8.08
CA MET A 235 0.95 -13.98 6.81
C MET A 235 2.01 -12.89 6.96
N LEU A 236 1.88 -12.01 7.94
CA LEU A 236 2.80 -10.89 8.16
C LEU A 236 4.18 -11.37 8.62
N GLU A 237 4.24 -12.39 9.51
CA GLU A 237 5.51 -13.00 9.91
C GLU A 237 6.25 -13.59 8.69
N LYS A 238 5.54 -14.36 7.84
CA LYS A 238 6.10 -14.89 6.59
C LYS A 238 6.61 -13.78 5.68
N ILE A 239 5.81 -12.75 5.43
CA ILE A 239 6.20 -11.62 4.58
C ILE A 239 7.48 -10.96 5.08
N CYS A 240 7.58 -10.71 6.39
CA CYS A 240 8.77 -10.10 6.98
C CYS A 240 10.02 -10.97 6.79
N LEU A 241 9.90 -12.28 6.99
CA LEU A 241 11.00 -13.23 6.77
C LEU A 241 11.42 -13.27 5.30
N ASP A 242 10.48 -13.34 4.37
CA ASP A 242 10.77 -13.42 2.92
C ASP A 242 11.40 -12.13 2.37
N VAL A 243 10.98 -10.98 2.89
CA VAL A 243 11.42 -9.66 2.38
C VAL A 243 12.68 -9.16 3.06
N ASN A 244 12.78 -9.34 4.37
CA ASN A 244 13.85 -8.75 5.19
C ASN A 244 14.79 -9.80 5.83
N GLY A 245 14.42 -11.08 5.82
CA GLY A 245 15.17 -12.16 6.50
C GLY A 245 15.04 -12.16 8.02
N THR A 246 14.17 -11.31 8.58
CA THR A 246 13.92 -11.18 10.02
C THR A 246 12.47 -10.74 10.24
N THR A 247 11.93 -11.00 11.43
CA THR A 247 10.61 -10.50 11.85
C THR A 247 10.67 -9.09 12.45
N GLU A 248 11.86 -8.56 12.69
CA GLU A 248 12.05 -7.21 13.23
C GLU A 248 12.32 -6.22 12.08
N VAL A 249 11.56 -5.13 12.06
CA VAL A 249 11.65 -4.09 11.03
C VAL A 249 11.89 -2.72 11.67
N GLN A 250 12.94 -2.04 11.22
CA GLN A 250 13.20 -0.65 11.63
C GLN A 250 12.34 0.31 10.81
N VAL A 251 11.53 1.13 11.50
CA VAL A 251 10.69 2.18 10.88
C VAL A 251 10.93 3.49 11.63
N GLY A 252 11.67 4.39 11.04
CA GLY A 252 12.15 5.59 11.76
C GLY A 252 12.95 5.20 13.01
N ASP A 253 12.55 5.69 14.17
CA ASP A 253 13.21 5.38 15.46
C ASP A 253 12.66 4.10 16.13
N ASN A 254 11.59 3.51 15.58
CA ASN A 254 10.91 2.34 16.15
C ASN A 254 11.42 1.04 15.54
N VAL A 255 11.62 0.01 16.38
CA VAL A 255 11.78 -1.38 15.97
C VAL A 255 10.45 -2.09 16.17
N ILE A 256 9.89 -2.60 15.09
CA ILE A 256 8.59 -3.27 15.08
C ILE A 256 8.80 -4.76 14.91
N SER A 257 8.25 -5.57 15.82
CA SER A 257 8.32 -7.03 15.74
C SER A 257 7.04 -7.62 15.17
N PHE A 258 7.15 -8.26 14.01
CA PHE A 258 6.05 -9.04 13.40
C PHE A 258 6.07 -10.51 13.80
N LYS A 259 6.71 -10.85 14.92
CA LYS A 259 6.69 -12.20 15.47
C LYS A 259 5.38 -12.45 16.21
N ALA A 260 4.65 -13.46 15.78
CA ALA A 260 3.41 -13.88 16.44
C ALA A 260 3.65 -14.46 17.85
N PRO A 261 2.67 -14.35 18.79
CA PRO A 261 1.36 -13.71 18.64
C PRO A 261 1.40 -12.19 18.85
N PHE A 262 0.50 -11.44 18.20
CA PHE A 262 0.32 -10.01 18.43
C PHE A 262 -0.58 -9.75 19.64
N ALA A 263 -0.49 -8.55 20.21
CA ALA A 263 -1.36 -8.12 21.29
C ALA A 263 -2.82 -8.00 20.79
N ARG A 264 -3.77 -8.17 21.69
CA ARG A 264 -5.21 -8.00 21.45
C ARG A 264 -5.80 -7.11 22.51
N ARG A 265 -6.63 -6.14 22.12
CA ARG A 265 -7.36 -5.21 22.98
C ARG A 265 -8.74 -4.98 22.41
N THR A 266 -9.74 -4.91 23.24
CA THR A 266 -11.04 -4.37 22.81
C THR A 266 -10.95 -2.86 22.65
N MET A 267 -11.82 -2.27 21.84
CA MET A 267 -11.87 -0.81 21.66
C MET A 267 -12.09 -0.08 22.99
N THR A 268 -12.94 -0.61 23.85
CA THR A 268 -13.19 -0.05 25.19
C THR A 268 -11.99 -0.15 26.12
N GLU A 269 -11.26 -1.27 26.09
CA GLU A 269 -10.00 -1.43 26.84
C GLU A 269 -8.94 -0.44 26.36
N ALA A 270 -8.81 -0.25 25.04
CA ALA A 270 -7.89 0.70 24.43
C ALA A 270 -8.18 2.14 24.87
N ILE A 271 -9.44 2.55 24.81
CA ILE A 271 -9.85 3.90 25.25
C ILE A 271 -9.55 4.07 26.75
N LYS A 272 -9.88 3.09 27.56
CA LYS A 272 -9.58 3.15 29.00
C LYS A 272 -8.08 3.22 29.30
N GLU A 273 -7.27 2.47 28.54
CA GLU A 273 -5.80 2.42 28.70
C GLU A 273 -5.17 3.81 28.48
N PHE A 274 -5.58 4.52 27.43
CA PHE A 274 -4.92 5.78 27.04
C PHE A 274 -5.61 7.05 27.57
N THR A 275 -6.91 6.98 27.89
CA THR A 275 -7.65 8.15 28.39
C THR A 275 -7.95 8.09 29.89
N GLY A 276 -7.88 6.89 30.49
CA GLY A 276 -8.34 6.64 31.87
C GLY A 276 -9.87 6.55 32.03
N VAL A 277 -10.64 6.76 30.95
CA VAL A 277 -12.10 6.76 30.97
C VAL A 277 -12.67 5.41 30.58
N ASP A 278 -13.52 4.84 31.40
CA ASP A 278 -14.27 3.62 31.09
C ASP A 278 -15.60 3.99 30.42
N ILE A 279 -15.71 3.78 29.12
CA ILE A 279 -16.90 4.12 28.32
C ILE A 279 -17.95 3.00 28.29
N THR A 280 -17.72 1.90 28.99
CA THR A 280 -18.64 0.75 29.00
C THR A 280 -20.04 1.12 29.44
N GLY A 281 -21.04 0.83 28.60
CA GLY A 281 -22.43 1.10 28.87
C GLY A 281 -22.86 2.57 28.80
N MET A 282 -22.00 3.50 28.39
CA MET A 282 -22.34 4.90 28.21
C MET A 282 -23.32 5.10 27.06
N ASP A 283 -24.26 6.02 27.25
CA ASP A 283 -25.12 6.52 26.18
C ASP A 283 -24.44 7.64 25.35
N GLU A 284 -25.10 8.09 24.30
CA GLU A 284 -24.58 9.14 23.41
C GLU A 284 -24.30 10.45 24.16
N ALA A 285 -25.15 10.87 25.06
CA ALA A 285 -24.97 12.12 25.79
C ALA A 285 -23.74 12.06 26.73
N GLN A 286 -23.52 10.91 27.36
CA GLN A 286 -22.35 10.66 28.19
C GLN A 286 -21.06 10.65 27.36
N LEU A 287 -21.07 10.00 26.18
CA LEU A 287 -19.94 9.99 25.27
C LEU A 287 -19.59 11.39 24.73
N ARG A 288 -20.58 12.21 24.39
CA ARG A 288 -20.38 13.63 24.04
C ARG A 288 -19.71 14.42 25.16
N ALA A 289 -20.06 14.14 26.41
CA ALA A 289 -19.41 14.77 27.55
C ALA A 289 -17.94 14.33 27.68
N VAL A 290 -17.66 13.04 27.46
CA VAL A 290 -16.28 12.50 27.42
C VAL A 290 -15.47 13.11 26.26
N CYS A 291 -16.03 13.21 25.07
CA CYS A 291 -15.35 13.87 23.93
C CYS A 291 -14.97 15.30 24.30
N LYS A 292 -15.88 16.06 24.90
CA LYS A 292 -15.60 17.42 25.33
C LYS A 292 -14.50 17.50 26.39
N GLU A 293 -14.51 16.58 27.38
CA GLU A 293 -13.49 16.51 28.43
C GLU A 293 -12.09 16.19 27.83
N LEU A 294 -12.03 15.27 26.87
CA LEU A 294 -10.82 14.84 26.20
C LEU A 294 -10.37 15.82 25.07
N GLY A 295 -11.18 16.83 24.74
CA GLY A 295 -10.90 17.76 23.65
C GLY A 295 -10.97 17.10 22.27
N VAL A 296 -11.88 16.14 22.09
CA VAL A 296 -12.21 15.50 20.82
C VAL A 296 -13.30 16.33 20.14
N GLU A 297 -13.07 16.71 18.87
CA GLU A 297 -14.05 17.47 18.11
C GLU A 297 -15.25 16.60 17.71
N THR A 298 -16.46 17.14 17.87
CA THR A 298 -17.70 16.41 17.52
C THR A 298 -18.70 17.34 16.86
N ASP A 299 -19.53 16.78 15.98
CA ASP A 299 -20.68 17.47 15.41
C ASP A 299 -22.02 16.84 15.86
N GLU A 300 -23.13 17.50 15.54
CA GLU A 300 -24.47 17.05 15.97
C GLU A 300 -24.96 15.79 15.26
N THR A 301 -24.33 15.40 14.15
CA THR A 301 -24.73 14.24 13.34
C THR A 301 -24.11 12.94 13.84
N MET A 302 -23.05 13.01 14.65
CA MET A 302 -22.33 11.85 15.17
C MET A 302 -23.17 11.07 16.17
N GLY A 303 -23.49 9.82 15.87
CA GLY A 303 -24.11 8.86 16.80
C GLY A 303 -23.10 8.20 17.73
N LYS A 304 -23.60 7.31 18.63
CA LYS A 304 -22.80 6.62 19.65
C LYS A 304 -21.53 5.96 19.08
N GLY A 305 -21.68 5.19 18.00
CA GLY A 305 -20.55 4.48 17.37
C GLY A 305 -19.47 5.44 16.87
N LYS A 306 -19.86 6.52 16.17
CA LYS A 306 -18.92 7.50 15.63
C LYS A 306 -18.19 8.26 16.73
N LEU A 307 -18.86 8.60 17.85
CA LEU A 307 -18.20 9.24 18.99
C LEU A 307 -17.13 8.35 19.63
N ILE A 308 -17.35 7.05 19.71
CA ILE A 308 -16.36 6.08 20.20
C ILE A 308 -15.16 6.02 19.26
N ASP A 309 -15.41 6.01 17.94
CA ASP A 309 -14.39 6.02 16.90
C ASP A 309 -13.50 7.27 16.97
N GLU A 310 -14.09 8.45 17.08
CA GLU A 310 -13.35 9.69 17.20
C GLU A 310 -12.46 9.73 18.46
N ILE A 311 -12.97 9.23 19.60
CA ILE A 311 -12.16 9.11 20.83
C ILE A 311 -10.97 8.17 20.57
N PHE A 312 -11.20 7.01 19.94
CA PHE A 312 -10.15 6.05 19.64
C PHE A 312 -9.13 6.64 18.67
N GLY A 313 -9.56 7.19 17.54
CA GLY A 313 -8.70 7.77 16.51
C GLY A 313 -7.79 8.86 17.07
N GLU A 314 -8.35 9.83 17.80
CA GLU A 314 -7.57 10.95 18.31
C GLU A 314 -6.69 10.63 19.52
N LYS A 315 -7.10 9.71 20.39
CA LYS A 315 -6.42 9.50 21.68
C LYS A 315 -5.68 8.18 21.80
N CYS A 316 -6.00 7.18 20.98
CA CYS A 316 -5.48 5.82 21.18
C CYS A 316 -4.63 5.34 19.99
N GLU A 317 -5.09 5.49 18.75
CA GLU A 317 -4.51 4.90 17.54
C GLU A 317 -3.01 5.15 17.42
N GLY A 318 -2.60 6.41 17.54
CA GLY A 318 -1.20 6.84 17.40
C GLY A 318 -0.21 6.23 18.40
N ASN A 319 -0.71 5.62 19.49
CA ASN A 319 0.13 5.05 20.54
C ASN A 319 0.49 3.58 20.30
N TYR A 320 -0.17 2.88 19.38
CA TYR A 320 0.10 1.49 19.08
C TYR A 320 1.30 1.34 18.13
N ILE A 321 2.50 1.22 18.69
CA ILE A 321 3.73 1.04 17.91
C ILE A 321 3.89 -0.42 17.48
N GLN A 322 3.71 -1.38 18.42
CA GLN A 322 3.79 -2.80 18.12
C GLN A 322 2.46 -3.32 17.56
N PRO A 323 2.48 -4.35 16.67
CA PRO A 323 1.28 -4.92 16.11
C PRO A 323 0.27 -5.29 17.19
N THR A 324 -0.90 -4.67 17.16
CA THR A 324 -1.97 -4.86 18.14
C THR A 324 -3.32 -4.93 17.44
N PHE A 325 -4.04 -6.00 17.62
CA PHE A 325 -5.43 -6.11 17.17
C PHE A 325 -6.34 -5.34 18.12
N ILE A 326 -7.12 -4.42 17.56
CA ILE A 326 -8.22 -3.76 18.26
C ILE A 326 -9.50 -4.45 17.83
N THR A 327 -10.29 -4.94 18.78
CA THR A 327 -11.48 -5.77 18.54
C THR A 327 -12.75 -5.14 19.07
N ASP A 328 -13.89 -5.72 18.75
CA ASP A 328 -15.19 -5.44 19.33
C ASP A 328 -15.68 -4.01 19.03
N TYR A 329 -15.71 -3.70 17.75
CA TYR A 329 -16.20 -2.43 17.22
C TYR A 329 -17.72 -2.29 17.38
N PRO A 330 -18.25 -1.07 17.62
CA PRO A 330 -19.69 -0.82 17.65
C PRO A 330 -20.38 -1.23 16.35
N ILE A 331 -21.61 -1.73 16.48
CA ILE A 331 -22.40 -2.22 15.36
C ILE A 331 -22.74 -1.14 14.33
N GLU A 332 -22.95 0.09 14.80
CA GLU A 332 -23.31 1.23 13.96
C GLU A 332 -22.23 1.59 12.93
N MET A 333 -20.98 1.28 13.26
CA MET A 333 -19.81 1.55 12.40
C MET A 333 -19.46 0.41 11.43
N SER A 334 -20.17 -0.70 11.51
CA SER A 334 -19.75 -1.94 10.88
C SER A 334 -20.90 -2.60 10.09
N PRO A 335 -21.42 -1.94 9.02
CA PRO A 335 -22.66 -2.36 8.37
C PRO A 335 -22.56 -3.72 7.64
N LEU A 336 -21.35 -4.21 7.36
CA LEU A 336 -21.10 -5.49 6.67
C LEU A 336 -20.60 -6.59 7.61
N CYS A 337 -20.42 -6.27 8.90
CA CYS A 337 -19.88 -7.19 9.89
C CYS A 337 -20.98 -7.94 10.64
N LYS A 338 -20.69 -9.18 10.98
CA LYS A 338 -21.56 -10.00 11.83
C LYS A 338 -21.60 -9.46 13.24
N ARG A 339 -22.79 -9.51 13.88
CA ARG A 339 -22.95 -9.17 15.30
C ARG A 339 -22.08 -10.06 16.15
N HIS A 340 -21.49 -9.49 17.18
CA HIS A 340 -20.71 -10.26 18.15
C HIS A 340 -21.61 -11.27 18.87
N ARG A 341 -21.13 -12.51 19.01
CA ARG A 341 -21.90 -13.65 19.54
C ARG A 341 -22.35 -13.52 20.99
N GLU A 342 -21.67 -12.69 21.79
CA GLU A 342 -21.95 -12.49 23.22
C GLU A 342 -22.56 -11.13 23.50
N ASN A 343 -22.28 -10.10 22.68
CA ASN A 343 -22.79 -8.75 22.85
C ASN A 343 -23.33 -8.18 21.53
N PRO A 344 -24.66 -8.11 21.35
CA PRO A 344 -25.27 -7.68 20.08
C PRO A 344 -25.06 -6.20 19.73
N GLU A 345 -24.56 -5.36 20.64
CA GLU A 345 -24.19 -3.97 20.36
C GLU A 345 -22.82 -3.84 19.69
N LEU A 346 -22.06 -4.93 19.64
CA LEU A 346 -20.74 -5.02 19.05
C LEU A 346 -20.73 -5.92 17.81
N THR A 347 -19.60 -5.92 17.10
CA THR A 347 -19.38 -6.78 15.94
C THR A 347 -18.12 -7.62 16.12
N GLU A 348 -18.07 -8.79 15.45
CA GLU A 348 -16.89 -9.64 15.32
C GLU A 348 -15.92 -9.02 14.29
N ARG A 349 -15.33 -7.86 14.62
CA ARG A 349 -14.43 -7.08 13.80
C ARG A 349 -13.12 -6.82 14.54
N PHE A 350 -12.05 -6.75 13.81
CA PHE A 350 -10.79 -6.20 14.29
C PHE A 350 -10.13 -5.28 13.26
N GLU A 351 -9.35 -4.36 13.75
CA GLU A 351 -8.33 -3.65 12.99
C GLU A 351 -6.95 -3.94 13.58
N LEU A 352 -5.94 -4.08 12.73
CA LEU A 352 -4.55 -4.26 13.16
C LEU A 352 -3.83 -2.92 13.12
N MET A 353 -3.49 -2.40 14.30
CA MET A 353 -2.69 -1.21 14.46
C MET A 353 -1.21 -1.54 14.48
N VAL A 354 -0.41 -0.82 13.67
CA VAL A 354 1.05 -0.95 13.61
C VAL A 354 1.67 0.42 13.39
N ASN A 355 2.56 0.82 14.27
CA ASN A 355 3.27 2.11 14.19
C ASN A 355 2.32 3.32 14.08
N GLY A 356 1.24 3.29 14.87
CA GLY A 356 0.23 4.34 14.94
C GLY A 356 -0.64 4.46 13.69
N LYS A 357 -0.86 3.35 12.98
CA LYS A 357 -1.70 3.30 11.76
C LYS A 357 -2.41 1.98 11.64
N GLU A 358 -3.61 2.01 11.07
CA GLU A 358 -4.31 0.82 10.61
C GLU A 358 -3.53 0.16 9.45
N LEU A 359 -3.23 -1.13 9.61
CA LEU A 359 -2.59 -1.94 8.57
C LEU A 359 -3.60 -2.81 7.82
N CYS A 360 -4.58 -3.37 8.51
CA CYS A 360 -5.70 -4.11 7.92
C CYS A 360 -6.94 -4.05 8.81
N ASN A 361 -8.09 -4.28 8.17
CA ASN A 361 -9.42 -4.38 8.77
C ASN A 361 -10.02 -5.71 8.35
N ALA A 362 -10.61 -6.44 9.29
CA ALA A 362 -11.17 -7.77 9.04
C ALA A 362 -12.29 -8.11 10.02
N TYR A 363 -13.18 -8.99 9.59
CA TYR A 363 -14.33 -9.38 10.40
C TYR A 363 -14.93 -10.72 10.01
N SER A 364 -15.79 -11.26 10.89
CA SER A 364 -16.77 -12.28 10.49
C SER A 364 -17.85 -11.61 9.66
N GLU A 365 -18.12 -12.15 8.48
CA GLU A 365 -19.03 -11.56 7.50
C GLU A 365 -20.48 -11.67 7.94
N LEU A 366 -21.23 -10.57 7.78
CA LEU A 366 -22.67 -10.63 7.90
C LEU A 366 -23.25 -11.46 6.76
N ASN A 367 -23.90 -12.56 7.10
CA ASN A 367 -24.45 -13.50 6.12
C ASN A 367 -25.98 -13.72 6.29
N ASP A 368 -26.62 -12.90 7.10
CA ASP A 368 -28.10 -12.82 7.22
C ASP A 368 -28.62 -11.74 6.26
N PRO A 369 -29.41 -12.10 5.21
CA PRO A 369 -29.90 -11.13 4.25
C PRO A 369 -30.88 -10.11 4.84
N ILE A 370 -31.61 -10.48 5.92
CA ILE A 370 -32.57 -9.58 6.56
C ILE A 370 -31.81 -8.52 7.35
N ASP A 371 -30.88 -8.91 8.23
CA ASP A 371 -30.03 -7.98 8.99
C ASP A 371 -29.20 -7.10 8.02
N GLN A 372 -28.68 -7.67 6.92
CA GLN A 372 -27.92 -6.90 5.92
C GLN A 372 -28.78 -5.81 5.26
N LEU A 373 -30.03 -6.13 4.89
CA LEU A 373 -30.93 -5.15 4.30
C LEU A 373 -31.28 -4.04 5.30
N GLU A 374 -31.54 -4.38 6.57
CA GLU A 374 -31.81 -3.41 7.63
C GLU A 374 -30.65 -2.45 7.79
N ARG A 375 -29.40 -2.94 7.79
CA ARG A 375 -28.22 -2.09 7.89
C ARG A 375 -28.00 -1.20 6.67
N PHE A 376 -28.25 -1.67 5.48
CA PHE A 376 -28.19 -0.83 4.30
C PHE A 376 -29.26 0.27 4.34
N GLN A 377 -30.46 -0.03 4.85
CA GLN A 377 -31.52 0.98 5.04
C GLN A 377 -31.12 2.04 6.08
N GLU A 378 -30.40 1.65 7.13
CA GLU A 378 -29.87 2.62 8.11
C GLU A 378 -28.79 3.50 7.49
N GLN A 379 -27.88 2.94 6.69
CA GLN A 379 -26.90 3.71 5.92
C GLN A 379 -27.57 4.72 4.97
N LEU A 380 -28.64 4.32 4.29
CA LEU A 380 -29.42 5.23 3.44
C LEU A 380 -30.01 6.40 4.22
N ARG A 381 -30.51 6.17 5.45
CA ARG A 381 -31.01 7.24 6.31
C ARG A 381 -29.91 8.21 6.76
N LEU A 382 -28.67 7.73 6.93
CA LEU A 382 -27.52 8.61 7.20
C LEU A 382 -27.19 9.46 5.98
N SER A 383 -27.23 8.89 4.78
CA SER A 383 -27.05 9.63 3.52
C SER A 383 -28.11 10.74 3.35
N GLU A 384 -29.39 10.46 3.65
CA GLU A 384 -30.46 11.45 3.60
C GLU A 384 -30.26 12.62 4.60
N LYS A 385 -29.49 12.41 5.65
CA LYS A 385 -29.09 13.44 6.62
C LYS A 385 -27.84 14.23 6.23
N GLY A 386 -27.24 13.89 5.08
CA GLY A 386 -26.09 14.60 4.52
C GLY A 386 -24.74 13.88 4.64
N ASP A 387 -24.76 12.61 5.00
CA ASP A 387 -23.56 11.77 4.96
C ASP A 387 -23.31 11.30 3.51
N ASP A 388 -22.40 11.97 2.82
CA ASP A 388 -22.03 11.70 1.42
C ASP A 388 -21.22 10.39 1.23
N GLU A 389 -20.77 9.77 2.32
CA GLU A 389 -19.96 8.55 2.34
C GLU A 389 -20.79 7.30 2.66
N ALA A 390 -22.06 7.46 3.06
CA ALA A 390 -22.94 6.36 3.40
C ALA A 390 -23.17 5.41 2.20
N MET A 391 -23.27 4.11 2.49
CA MET A 391 -23.40 3.06 1.49
C MET A 391 -24.76 3.07 0.79
N PHE A 392 -24.74 2.75 -0.50
CA PHE A 392 -25.95 2.50 -1.30
C PHE A 392 -26.48 1.09 -1.04
N ILE A 393 -27.79 0.91 -1.25
CA ILE A 393 -28.42 -0.42 -1.19
C ILE A 393 -28.09 -1.20 -2.46
N ASP A 394 -27.33 -2.28 -2.34
CA ASP A 394 -27.09 -3.26 -3.41
C ASP A 394 -28.07 -4.43 -3.27
N ASN A 395 -29.23 -4.32 -3.93
CA ASN A 395 -30.28 -5.36 -3.91
C ASN A 395 -29.81 -6.67 -4.55
N ASP A 396 -28.87 -6.64 -5.48
CA ASP A 396 -28.31 -7.85 -6.11
C ASP A 396 -27.40 -8.58 -5.13
N PHE A 397 -26.71 -7.86 -4.25
CA PHE A 397 -25.95 -8.47 -3.16
C PHE A 397 -26.86 -9.07 -2.09
N VAL A 398 -27.89 -8.36 -1.66
CA VAL A 398 -28.90 -8.91 -0.72
C VAL A 398 -29.51 -10.19 -1.27
N ARG A 399 -29.94 -10.18 -2.55
CA ARG A 399 -30.46 -11.39 -3.23
C ARG A 399 -29.41 -12.52 -3.28
N ALA A 400 -28.13 -12.21 -3.44
CA ALA A 400 -27.08 -13.25 -3.37
C ALA A 400 -27.04 -13.90 -1.98
N LEU A 401 -27.15 -13.11 -0.91
CA LEU A 401 -27.21 -13.64 0.46
C LEU A 401 -28.45 -14.50 0.71
N GLU A 402 -29.58 -14.22 0.04
CA GLU A 402 -30.81 -15.03 0.12
C GLU A 402 -30.60 -16.46 -0.42
N TYR A 403 -29.65 -16.69 -1.33
CA TYR A 403 -29.26 -18.04 -1.75
C TYR A 403 -28.39 -18.76 -0.73
N GLY A 404 -27.93 -18.04 0.29
CA GLY A 404 -27.10 -18.57 1.37
C GLY A 404 -25.61 -18.34 1.16
N MET A 405 -25.00 -17.62 2.11
CA MET A 405 -23.55 -17.50 2.22
C MET A 405 -23.08 -18.28 3.46
N PRO A 406 -22.10 -19.20 3.35
CA PRO A 406 -21.57 -19.90 4.50
C PRO A 406 -20.94 -18.91 5.49
N PRO A 407 -20.78 -19.24 6.79
CA PRO A 407 -19.97 -18.46 7.69
C PRO A 407 -18.62 -18.15 7.05
N THR A 408 -18.23 -16.90 6.98
CA THR A 408 -17.08 -16.43 6.21
C THR A 408 -16.36 -15.37 7.02
N SER A 409 -15.04 -15.28 6.89
CA SER A 409 -14.27 -14.14 7.37
C SER A 409 -13.52 -13.50 6.22
N GLY A 410 -13.54 -12.16 6.17
CA GLY A 410 -12.85 -11.35 5.19
C GLY A 410 -11.85 -10.39 5.84
N MET A 411 -10.83 -9.99 5.07
CA MET A 411 -9.80 -9.03 5.44
C MET A 411 -9.43 -8.18 4.24
#